data_faacd3ffbe3c2c83d72dc9c2f0cd785a
#
_entry.id   faacd3ffbe3c2c83d72dc9c2f0cd785a
#
_cell.length_a   1.000
_cell.length_b   1.000
_cell.length_c   1.000
_cell.angle_alpha   90.00
_cell.angle_beta   90.00
_cell.angle_gamma   90.00
#
_symmetry.space_group_name_H-M   'P 1'
#
loop_
_entity.id
_entity.type
_entity.pdbx_description
1 polymer ?
#
loop_
_entity_poly.entity_id
_entity_poly.type
_entity_poly.pdbx_seq_one_letter_code
_entity_poly.pdbx_strand_id
1 'polypeptide(L)'
;LLIATTNHINPNGRDTINGQEKPVGEFLRKDLLKTDLVWPSNIKTKLKPLPPLKPLPHQIQAIDKVIRKFKKSSKGQLIMACGTGKTFTSIKIAERINGKRILVLVPSLNLIAQAIKDWGRNHKKPFSMCVVCSDETVVKGQDAAVQTTAELGIPVTTNHKQIKKFLKKREAKSKVIFCTYQSADQIEKIQKKDCPSFDLVIADEAHRCAGLSDSGFGIVVKDNAIKSMKKLFMTATPRII
;
A
#
# COMPACT_ATOMS: atom_id res chain seq x y z
N LEU A 1 5.22 -12.84 -14.27
CA LEU A 1 6.22 -13.35 -13.33
C LEU A 1 6.77 -14.66 -13.84
N LEU A 2 8.09 -14.73 -14.02
CA LEU A 2 8.83 -15.95 -14.34
C LEU A 2 9.52 -16.45 -13.07
N ILE A 3 9.33 -17.72 -12.72
CA ILE A 3 10.03 -18.36 -11.62
C ILE A 3 10.95 -19.42 -12.23
N ALA A 4 12.24 -19.28 -12.02
CA ALA A 4 13.24 -20.22 -12.53
C ALA A 4 13.92 -20.98 -11.39
N THR A 5 14.11 -22.31 -11.59
CA THR A 5 14.83 -23.18 -10.67
C THR A 5 16.35 -23.08 -10.81
N THR A 6 16.84 -22.25 -11.75
CA THR A 6 18.26 -22.00 -12.03
C THR A 6 18.62 -20.57 -11.70
N ASN A 7 19.93 -20.29 -11.61
CA ASN A 7 20.45 -18.93 -11.43
C ASN A 7 20.77 -18.23 -12.76
N HIS A 8 20.61 -18.93 -13.86
CA HIS A 8 21.01 -18.45 -15.18
C HIS A 8 19.87 -18.65 -16.18
N ILE A 9 19.57 -17.60 -16.92
CA ILE A 9 18.69 -17.65 -18.09
C ILE A 9 19.59 -17.54 -19.30
N ASN A 10 19.49 -18.48 -20.22
CA ASN A 10 20.31 -18.49 -21.44
C ASN A 10 19.95 -17.28 -22.34
N PRO A 11 20.81 -16.91 -23.33
CA PRO A 11 20.57 -15.77 -24.20
C PRO A 11 19.19 -15.78 -24.88
N ASN A 12 18.82 -16.92 -25.47
CA ASN A 12 17.50 -17.05 -26.14
C ASN A 12 16.32 -16.82 -25.19
N GLY A 13 16.42 -17.34 -23.95
CA GLY A 13 15.41 -17.09 -22.92
C GLY A 13 15.37 -15.61 -22.52
N ARG A 14 16.53 -14.95 -22.47
CA ARG A 14 16.63 -13.52 -22.18
C ARG A 14 16.00 -12.68 -23.27
N ASP A 15 16.25 -13.02 -24.54
CA ASP A 15 15.65 -12.33 -25.68
C ASP A 15 14.15 -12.51 -25.72
N THR A 16 13.65 -13.72 -25.39
CA THR A 16 12.21 -13.97 -25.27
C THR A 16 11.58 -13.14 -24.18
N ILE A 17 12.22 -12.98 -23.03
CA ILE A 17 11.73 -12.16 -21.91
C ILE A 17 11.69 -10.68 -22.30
N ASN A 18 12.75 -10.19 -22.93
CA ASN A 18 12.89 -8.80 -23.35
C ASN A 18 11.94 -8.43 -24.50
N GLY A 19 11.58 -9.41 -25.35
CA GLY A 19 10.65 -9.22 -26.47
C GLY A 19 9.17 -9.24 -26.11
N GLN A 20 8.81 -9.37 -24.82
CA GLN A 20 7.40 -9.34 -24.41
C GLN A 20 6.83 -7.91 -24.43
N GLU A 21 5.61 -7.75 -24.87
CA GLU A 21 4.88 -6.46 -24.80
C GLU A 21 4.68 -5.97 -23.35
N LYS A 22 4.63 -6.91 -22.40
CA LYS A 22 4.50 -6.62 -20.98
C LYS A 22 5.78 -6.97 -20.24
N PRO A 23 6.28 -6.09 -19.37
CA PRO A 23 7.46 -6.38 -18.57
C PRO A 23 7.32 -7.69 -17.77
N VAL A 24 8.32 -8.53 -17.81
CA VAL A 24 8.35 -9.81 -17.11
C VAL A 24 9.23 -9.68 -15.87
N GLY A 25 8.66 -9.79 -14.70
CA GLY A 25 9.40 -9.91 -13.45
C GLY A 25 10.02 -11.30 -13.33
N GLU A 26 11.30 -11.38 -12.99
CA GLU A 26 12.06 -12.62 -12.83
C GLU A 26 12.27 -12.94 -11.35
N PHE A 27 12.13 -14.23 -11.01
CA PHE A 27 12.46 -14.76 -9.69
C PHE A 27 13.35 -15.99 -9.89
N LEU A 28 14.64 -15.82 -9.64
CA LEU A 28 15.63 -16.86 -9.86
C LEU A 28 15.88 -17.67 -8.59
N ARG A 29 16.51 -18.84 -8.71
CA ARG A 29 16.87 -19.68 -7.56
C ARG A 29 17.66 -18.91 -6.49
N LYS A 30 18.60 -18.05 -6.88
CA LYS A 30 19.37 -17.21 -5.96
C LYS A 30 18.50 -16.28 -5.11
N ASP A 31 17.38 -15.80 -5.68
CA ASP A 31 16.46 -14.90 -4.99
C ASP A 31 15.63 -15.66 -3.96
N LEU A 32 15.25 -16.91 -4.29
CA LEU A 32 14.59 -17.82 -3.34
C LEU A 32 15.53 -18.23 -2.20
N LEU A 33 16.82 -18.48 -2.49
CA LEU A 33 17.81 -18.88 -1.48
C LEU A 33 18.26 -17.74 -0.56
N LYS A 34 18.16 -16.49 -1.01
CA LYS A 34 18.47 -15.29 -0.20
C LYS A 34 17.36 -14.90 0.77
N THR A 35 16.21 -15.57 0.73
CA THR A 35 15.12 -15.26 1.65
C THR A 35 15.42 -15.88 3.03
N ASP A 36 15.12 -15.15 4.10
CA ASP A 36 15.17 -15.66 5.48
C ASP A 36 14.04 -16.67 5.79
N LEU A 37 13.37 -17.17 4.75
CA LEU A 37 12.29 -18.12 4.87
C LEU A 37 12.85 -19.52 5.11
N VAL A 38 12.43 -20.15 6.19
CA VAL A 38 12.65 -21.57 6.41
C VAL A 38 11.70 -22.34 5.48
N TRP A 39 12.26 -22.91 4.42
CA TRP A 39 11.49 -23.69 3.47
C TRP A 39 11.06 -25.02 4.10
N PRO A 40 9.78 -25.41 3.97
CA PRO A 40 9.33 -26.70 4.48
C PRO A 40 9.98 -27.84 3.71
N SER A 41 10.41 -28.87 4.41
CA SER A 41 10.92 -30.11 3.82
C SER A 41 9.88 -30.87 3.00
N ASN A 42 8.61 -30.57 3.20
CA ASN A 42 7.49 -31.17 2.49
C ASN A 42 6.50 -30.08 2.02
N ILE A 43 6.11 -30.12 0.75
CA ILE A 43 5.14 -29.21 0.12
C ILE A 43 3.78 -29.16 0.83
N LYS A 44 3.40 -30.27 1.53
CA LYS A 44 2.16 -30.35 2.30
C LYS A 44 2.25 -29.69 3.68
N THR A 45 3.45 -29.28 4.12
CA THR A 45 3.63 -28.65 5.43
C THR A 45 3.03 -27.24 5.40
N LYS A 46 2.00 -27.01 6.20
CA LYS A 46 1.48 -25.64 6.40
C LYS A 46 2.49 -24.83 7.18
N LEU A 47 3.08 -23.82 6.55
CA LEU A 47 3.94 -22.84 7.23
C LEU A 47 3.10 -22.12 8.28
N LYS A 48 3.58 -22.13 9.53
CA LYS A 48 2.98 -21.29 10.58
C LYS A 48 3.36 -19.84 10.28
N PRO A 49 2.39 -18.92 10.15
CA PRO A 49 2.70 -17.51 9.99
C PRO A 49 3.48 -17.02 11.23
N LEU A 50 4.45 -16.15 11.00
CA LEU A 50 5.15 -15.50 12.10
C LEU A 50 4.13 -14.77 12.98
N PRO A 51 4.30 -14.82 14.31
CA PRO A 51 3.40 -14.11 15.21
C PRO A 51 3.44 -12.61 14.90
N PRO A 52 2.28 -11.92 14.89
CA PRO A 52 2.24 -10.49 14.63
C PRO A 52 3.02 -9.73 15.71
N LEU A 53 3.75 -8.70 15.28
CA LEU A 53 4.48 -7.84 16.22
C LEU A 53 3.51 -7.19 17.21
N LYS A 54 3.95 -7.07 18.45
CA LYS A 54 3.21 -6.33 19.48
C LYS A 54 3.57 -4.84 19.42
N PRO A 55 2.60 -3.93 19.54
CA PRO A 55 2.88 -2.50 19.58
C PRO A 55 3.74 -2.13 20.80
N LEU A 56 4.69 -1.23 20.60
CA LEU A 56 5.48 -0.63 21.67
C LEU A 56 4.64 0.39 22.46
N PRO A 57 5.02 0.75 23.70
CA PRO A 57 4.23 1.65 24.56
C PRO A 57 3.88 2.99 23.89
N HIS A 58 4.81 3.64 23.19
CA HIS A 58 4.56 4.89 22.46
C HIS A 58 3.58 4.71 21.29
N GLN A 59 3.62 3.55 20.61
CA GLN A 59 2.67 3.23 19.54
C GLN A 59 1.27 2.99 20.10
N ILE A 60 1.14 2.31 21.25
CA ILE A 60 -0.15 2.13 21.92
C ILE A 60 -0.75 3.48 22.27
N GLN A 61 0.03 4.39 22.87
CA GLN A 61 -0.42 5.74 23.19
C GLN A 61 -0.87 6.52 21.95
N ALA A 62 -0.14 6.41 20.84
CA ALA A 62 -0.49 7.04 19.57
C ALA A 62 -1.80 6.48 19.01
N ILE A 63 -1.97 5.15 19.00
CA ILE A 63 -3.21 4.48 18.58
C ILE A 63 -4.40 5.00 19.40
N ASP A 64 -4.28 4.99 20.72
CA ASP A 64 -5.38 5.39 21.62
C ASP A 64 -5.74 6.87 21.44
N LYS A 65 -4.75 7.76 21.23
CA LYS A 65 -4.99 9.18 20.94
C LYS A 65 -5.75 9.36 19.63
N VAL A 66 -5.35 8.66 18.56
CA VAL A 66 -6.03 8.74 17.25
C VAL A 66 -7.45 8.20 17.35
N ILE A 67 -7.66 7.06 17.99
CA ILE A 67 -9.01 6.48 18.17
C ILE A 67 -9.92 7.40 18.96
N ARG A 68 -9.41 8.03 20.03
CA ARG A 68 -10.18 9.05 20.79
C ARG A 68 -10.51 10.26 19.94
N LYS A 69 -9.57 10.75 19.12
CA LYS A 69 -9.82 11.88 18.21
C LYS A 69 -10.87 11.53 17.17
N PHE A 70 -10.84 10.33 16.62
CA PHE A 70 -11.81 9.87 15.63
C PHE A 70 -13.25 9.71 16.15
N LYS A 71 -13.45 9.66 17.44
CA LYS A 71 -14.81 9.77 18.02
C LYS A 71 -15.44 11.16 17.82
N LYS A 72 -14.59 12.20 17.75
CA LYS A 72 -15.02 13.61 17.68
C LYS A 72 -14.78 14.26 16.32
N SER A 73 -13.97 13.65 15.45
CA SER A 73 -13.54 14.23 14.17
C SER A 73 -13.43 13.15 13.10
N SER A 74 -13.66 13.52 11.84
CA SER A 74 -13.39 12.66 10.67
C SER A 74 -11.93 12.70 10.24
N LYS A 75 -11.13 13.67 10.71
CA LYS A 75 -9.71 13.84 10.35
C LYS A 75 -8.83 13.75 11.60
N GLY A 76 -7.67 13.13 11.44
CA GLY A 76 -6.63 13.03 12.47
C GLY A 76 -5.24 13.14 11.85
N GLN A 77 -4.30 13.71 12.59
CA GLN A 77 -2.91 13.78 12.22
C GLN A 77 -2.09 12.92 13.19
N LEU A 78 -1.18 12.11 12.66
CA LEU A 78 -0.24 11.28 13.40
C LEU A 78 1.19 11.75 13.09
N ILE A 79 1.80 12.42 14.05
CA ILE A 79 3.18 12.89 13.96
C ILE A 79 4.05 11.92 14.75
N MET A 80 4.93 11.23 14.07
CA MET A 80 5.89 10.29 14.67
C MET A 80 7.22 10.38 13.93
N ALA A 81 8.33 10.36 14.64
CA ALA A 81 9.67 10.41 14.04
C ALA A 81 9.90 9.26 13.03
N CYS A 82 10.84 9.44 12.12
CA CYS A 82 11.27 8.37 11.22
C CYS A 82 11.74 7.14 12.03
N GLY A 83 11.46 5.94 11.54
CA GLY A 83 11.87 4.69 12.21
C GLY A 83 11.04 4.27 13.43
N THR A 84 10.12 5.11 13.94
CA THR A 84 9.31 4.78 15.13
C THR A 84 8.09 3.89 14.83
N GLY A 85 7.93 3.45 13.58
CA GLY A 85 6.88 2.52 13.17
C GLY A 85 5.54 3.17 12.84
N LYS A 86 5.54 4.32 12.14
CA LYS A 86 4.31 4.98 11.64
C LYS A 86 3.39 4.02 10.90
N THR A 87 3.93 3.29 9.91
CA THR A 87 3.17 2.33 9.10
C THR A 87 2.54 1.25 9.98
N PHE A 88 3.33 0.66 10.89
CA PHE A 88 2.82 -0.33 11.85
C PHE A 88 1.70 0.24 12.72
N THR A 89 1.88 1.45 13.25
CA THR A 89 0.87 2.15 14.06
C THR A 89 -0.43 2.35 13.27
N SER A 90 -0.32 2.74 11.99
CA SER A 90 -1.50 2.95 11.13
C SER A 90 -2.26 1.64 10.85
N ILE A 91 -1.55 0.52 10.68
CA ILE A 91 -2.16 -0.81 10.56
C ILE A 91 -2.98 -1.13 11.81
N LYS A 92 -2.41 -0.89 12.99
CA LYS A 92 -3.12 -1.14 14.26
C LYS A 92 -4.32 -0.19 14.46
N ILE A 93 -4.25 1.04 13.98
CA ILE A 93 -5.39 1.97 13.93
C ILE A 93 -6.48 1.42 13.01
N ALA A 94 -6.12 0.95 11.81
CA ALA A 94 -7.06 0.36 10.87
C ALA A 94 -7.77 -0.88 11.45
N GLU A 95 -7.04 -1.74 12.14
CA GLU A 95 -7.60 -2.89 12.87
C GLU A 95 -8.57 -2.45 13.97
N ARG A 96 -8.21 -1.43 14.74
CA ARG A 96 -9.04 -0.93 15.85
C ARG A 96 -10.35 -0.29 15.37
N ILE A 97 -10.33 0.36 14.20
CA ILE A 97 -11.52 0.91 13.53
C ILE A 97 -12.36 -0.22 12.92
N ASN A 98 -11.78 -1.42 12.72
CA ASN A 98 -12.39 -2.54 11.99
C ASN A 98 -12.81 -2.14 10.56
N GLY A 99 -11.95 -1.35 9.90
CA GLY A 99 -12.19 -0.83 8.56
C GLY A 99 -12.32 -1.97 7.53
N LYS A 100 -13.36 -1.92 6.72
CA LYS A 100 -13.61 -2.88 5.64
C LYS A 100 -13.04 -2.43 4.31
N ARG A 101 -13.00 -1.13 4.07
CA ARG A 101 -12.43 -0.50 2.87
C ARG A 101 -11.41 0.55 3.30
N ILE A 102 -10.16 0.28 3.01
CA ILE A 102 -9.04 1.12 3.44
C ILE A 102 -8.29 1.57 2.20
N LEU A 103 -7.97 2.86 2.13
CA LEU A 103 -7.09 3.43 1.13
C LEU A 103 -5.79 3.86 1.81
N VAL A 104 -4.66 3.40 1.29
CA VAL A 104 -3.32 3.78 1.74
C VAL A 104 -2.65 4.56 0.61
N LEU A 105 -2.34 5.81 0.87
CA LEU A 105 -1.69 6.72 -0.09
C LEU A 105 -0.24 6.91 0.31
N VAL A 106 0.66 6.72 -0.66
CA VAL A 106 2.10 6.84 -0.46
C VAL A 106 2.75 7.63 -1.61
N PRO A 107 3.92 8.25 -1.40
CA PRO A 107 4.56 9.10 -2.40
C PRO A 107 5.16 8.37 -3.59
N SER A 108 5.56 7.09 -3.47
CA SER A 108 6.32 6.38 -4.49
C SER A 108 6.00 4.90 -4.55
N LEU A 109 6.43 4.24 -5.66
CA LEU A 109 6.30 2.79 -5.86
C LEU A 109 7.08 1.98 -4.82
N ASN A 110 8.27 2.44 -4.43
CA ASN A 110 9.05 1.80 -3.37
C ASN A 110 8.29 1.73 -2.06
N LEU A 111 7.60 2.83 -1.71
CA LEU A 111 6.80 2.89 -0.50
C LEU A 111 5.51 2.04 -0.62
N ILE A 112 4.98 1.83 -1.84
CA ILE A 112 3.92 0.83 -2.06
C ILE A 112 4.43 -0.57 -1.72
N ALA A 113 5.59 -0.98 -2.27
CA ALA A 113 6.17 -2.29 -2.02
C ALA A 113 6.41 -2.53 -0.52
N GLN A 114 6.98 -1.54 0.15
CA GLN A 114 7.20 -1.58 1.59
C GLN A 114 5.87 -1.66 2.37
N ALA A 115 4.90 -0.82 2.03
CA ALA A 115 3.60 -0.81 2.69
C ALA A 115 2.88 -2.16 2.55
N ILE A 116 2.90 -2.77 1.36
CA ILE A 116 2.31 -4.09 1.13
C ILE A 116 2.98 -5.15 2.00
N LYS A 117 4.32 -5.16 2.07
CA LYS A 117 5.09 -6.08 2.91
C LYS A 117 4.74 -5.90 4.39
N ASP A 118 4.69 -4.66 4.86
CA ASP A 118 4.38 -4.33 6.25
C ASP A 118 2.94 -4.70 6.61
N TRP A 119 1.99 -4.42 5.73
CA TRP A 119 0.58 -4.80 5.92
C TRP A 119 0.41 -6.31 5.90
N GLY A 120 1.04 -7.02 4.96
CA GLY A 120 0.98 -8.49 4.87
C GLY A 120 1.53 -9.16 6.12
N ARG A 121 2.61 -8.61 6.70
CA ARG A 121 3.25 -9.15 7.91
C ARG A 121 2.48 -8.82 9.20
N ASN A 122 1.92 -7.61 9.30
CA ASN A 122 1.49 -7.06 10.59
C ASN A 122 -0.02 -6.94 10.74
N HIS A 123 -0.80 -7.04 9.65
CA HIS A 123 -2.26 -7.01 9.75
C HIS A 123 -2.78 -8.37 10.27
N LYS A 124 -3.57 -8.32 11.34
CA LYS A 124 -4.01 -9.52 12.09
C LYS A 124 -4.86 -10.48 11.26
N LYS A 125 -5.68 -9.96 10.36
CA LYS A 125 -6.60 -10.75 9.53
C LYS A 125 -6.18 -10.68 8.06
N PRO A 126 -6.39 -11.74 7.28
CA PRO A 126 -6.19 -11.68 5.83
C PRO A 126 -7.05 -10.57 5.21
N PHE A 127 -6.51 -9.88 4.21
CA PHE A 127 -7.21 -8.85 3.44
C PHE A 127 -7.03 -9.08 1.95
N SER A 128 -7.94 -8.55 1.15
CA SER A 128 -7.81 -8.46 -0.29
C SER A 128 -7.17 -7.13 -0.64
N MET A 129 -6.26 -7.09 -1.62
CA MET A 129 -5.58 -5.85 -2.01
C MET A 129 -5.74 -5.53 -3.49
N CYS A 130 -5.61 -4.26 -3.81
CA CYS A 130 -5.51 -3.73 -5.15
C CYS A 130 -4.47 -2.60 -5.13
N VAL A 131 -3.61 -2.56 -6.16
CA VAL A 131 -2.60 -1.51 -6.29
C VAL A 131 -3.01 -0.58 -7.43
N VAL A 132 -3.07 0.73 -7.13
CA VAL A 132 -3.44 1.77 -8.08
C VAL A 132 -2.28 2.72 -8.28
N CYS A 133 -1.59 2.56 -9.39
CA CYS A 133 -0.51 3.45 -9.83
C CYS A 133 -0.37 3.39 -11.34
N SER A 134 0.21 4.43 -11.94
CA SER A 134 0.54 4.52 -13.37
C SER A 134 2.04 4.36 -13.57
N ASP A 135 2.44 3.87 -14.76
CA ASP A 135 3.86 3.73 -15.11
C ASP A 135 4.60 5.07 -15.18
N GLU A 136 3.86 6.18 -15.42
CA GLU A 136 4.43 7.53 -15.47
C GLU A 136 4.99 8.02 -14.12
N THR A 137 4.65 7.37 -13.01
CA THR A 137 5.17 7.72 -11.69
C THR A 137 6.65 7.38 -11.51
N VAL A 138 7.22 6.61 -12.43
CA VAL A 138 8.58 6.07 -12.39
C VAL A 138 9.65 7.11 -12.77
N VAL A 139 9.31 8.08 -13.61
CA VAL A 139 10.32 8.94 -14.28
C VAL A 139 10.87 10.07 -13.41
N LYS A 140 10.31 10.39 -12.25
CA LYS A 140 10.63 11.61 -11.48
C LYS A 140 11.21 11.43 -10.07
N GLY A 141 11.62 10.24 -9.66
CA GLY A 141 12.14 10.00 -8.30
C GLY A 141 13.55 9.43 -8.28
N GLN A 142 14.46 10.07 -7.51
CA GLN A 142 15.87 9.68 -7.38
C GLN A 142 16.15 8.46 -6.49
N ASP A 143 15.14 7.75 -6.00
CA ASP A 143 15.32 6.58 -5.13
C ASP A 143 15.12 5.27 -5.91
N ALA A 144 16.24 4.67 -6.27
CA ALA A 144 16.42 3.71 -7.37
C ALA A 144 16.19 2.22 -7.04
N ALA A 145 15.32 1.83 -6.09
CA ALA A 145 15.16 0.42 -5.76
C ALA A 145 14.00 -0.30 -6.50
N VAL A 146 12.90 0.39 -6.84
CA VAL A 146 11.81 -0.12 -7.68
C VAL A 146 11.49 0.94 -8.74
N GLN A 147 11.96 0.74 -9.96
CA GLN A 147 11.83 1.72 -11.03
C GLN A 147 10.61 1.50 -11.91
N THR A 148 10.04 0.30 -11.92
CA THR A 148 8.89 -0.04 -12.76
C THR A 148 7.79 -0.76 -11.98
N THR A 149 6.54 -0.65 -12.45
CA THR A 149 5.41 -1.39 -11.88
C THR A 149 5.58 -2.90 -12.00
N ALA A 150 6.35 -3.38 -12.97
CA ALA A 150 6.68 -4.79 -13.15
C ALA A 150 7.53 -5.36 -11.99
N GLU A 151 8.42 -4.54 -11.43
CA GLU A 151 9.30 -4.94 -10.31
C GLU A 151 8.56 -5.13 -9.00
N LEU A 152 7.36 -4.57 -8.87
CA LEU A 152 6.50 -4.83 -7.70
C LEU A 152 6.11 -6.31 -7.58
N GLY A 153 6.17 -7.10 -8.67
CA GLY A 153 5.72 -8.49 -8.68
C GLY A 153 4.23 -8.67 -8.37
N ILE A 154 3.46 -7.58 -8.36
CA ILE A 154 2.04 -7.53 -7.99
C ILE A 154 1.27 -6.79 -9.10
N PRO A 155 0.11 -7.30 -9.54
CA PRO A 155 -0.68 -6.62 -10.56
C PRO A 155 -1.10 -5.22 -10.11
N VAL A 156 -0.81 -4.23 -10.95
CA VAL A 156 -1.24 -2.84 -10.78
C VAL A 156 -2.34 -2.49 -11.77
N THR A 157 -3.15 -1.50 -11.45
CA THR A 157 -4.21 -1.08 -12.36
C THR A 157 -4.57 0.40 -12.18
N THR A 158 -4.84 1.07 -13.29
CA THR A 158 -5.53 2.37 -13.33
C THR A 158 -6.94 2.23 -13.90
N ASN A 159 -7.37 1.01 -14.23
CA ASN A 159 -8.65 0.73 -14.83
C ASN A 159 -9.81 0.93 -13.84
N HIS A 160 -10.62 1.96 -14.05
CA HIS A 160 -11.75 2.33 -13.19
C HIS A 160 -12.76 1.18 -12.99
N LYS A 161 -13.03 0.37 -14.03
CA LYS A 161 -13.97 -0.75 -13.94
C LYS A 161 -13.43 -1.83 -12.97
N GLN A 162 -12.12 -2.13 -13.04
CA GLN A 162 -11.48 -3.12 -12.18
C GLN A 162 -11.45 -2.64 -10.72
N ILE A 163 -11.05 -1.39 -10.47
CA ILE A 163 -11.02 -0.81 -9.12
C ILE A 163 -12.42 -0.79 -8.51
N LYS A 164 -13.43 -0.35 -9.29
CA LYS A 164 -14.82 -0.33 -8.84
C LYS A 164 -15.37 -1.73 -8.56
N LYS A 165 -15.07 -2.71 -9.42
CA LYS A 165 -15.42 -4.13 -9.21
C LYS A 165 -14.81 -4.67 -7.93
N PHE A 166 -13.52 -4.36 -7.68
CA PHE A 166 -12.82 -4.73 -6.44
C PHE A 166 -13.52 -4.15 -5.21
N LEU A 167 -13.85 -2.86 -5.20
CA LEU A 167 -14.51 -2.21 -4.06
C LEU A 167 -15.93 -2.71 -3.82
N LYS A 168 -16.70 -3.01 -4.88
CA LYS A 168 -18.09 -3.47 -4.80
C LYS A 168 -18.24 -4.96 -4.47
N LYS A 169 -17.22 -5.78 -4.74
CA LYS A 169 -17.27 -7.22 -4.47
C LYS A 169 -17.57 -7.46 -2.99
N ARG A 170 -18.58 -8.25 -2.67
CA ARG A 170 -18.90 -8.62 -1.29
C ARG A 170 -17.93 -9.71 -0.82
N GLU A 171 -17.15 -9.40 0.20
CA GLU A 171 -16.18 -10.30 0.81
C GLU A 171 -16.19 -10.14 2.34
N ALA A 172 -15.92 -11.23 3.05
CA ALA A 172 -15.75 -11.18 4.50
C ALA A 172 -14.46 -10.46 4.91
N LYS A 173 -13.45 -10.49 4.03
CA LYS A 173 -12.13 -9.86 4.24
C LYS A 173 -12.21 -8.34 4.07
N SER A 174 -11.34 -7.64 4.77
CA SER A 174 -11.08 -6.22 4.51
C SER A 174 -10.43 -6.04 3.13
N LYS A 175 -10.68 -4.90 2.51
CA LYS A 175 -10.10 -4.50 1.22
C LYS A 175 -9.17 -3.34 1.44
N VAL A 176 -7.93 -3.47 0.97
CA VAL A 176 -6.92 -2.42 1.06
C VAL A 176 -6.51 -2.01 -0.36
N ILE A 177 -6.67 -0.75 -0.68
CA ILE A 177 -6.10 -0.16 -1.89
C ILE A 177 -4.81 0.55 -1.50
N PHE A 178 -3.70 0.18 -2.14
CA PHE A 178 -2.45 0.93 -2.10
C PHE A 178 -2.38 1.80 -3.34
N CYS A 179 -2.16 3.09 -3.18
CA CYS A 179 -2.21 4.06 -4.26
C CYS A 179 -1.10 5.08 -4.11
N THR A 180 -0.45 5.46 -5.22
CA THR A 180 0.42 6.64 -5.20
C THR A 180 -0.42 7.91 -5.17
N TYR A 181 0.14 8.99 -4.61
CA TYR A 181 -0.56 10.29 -4.62
C TYR A 181 -0.87 10.77 -6.04
N GLN A 182 0.04 10.54 -6.98
CA GLN A 182 -0.13 10.91 -8.39
C GLN A 182 -1.35 10.24 -9.03
N SER A 183 -1.68 9.02 -8.58
CA SER A 183 -2.84 8.28 -9.09
C SER A 183 -4.11 8.46 -8.23
N ALA A 184 -4.10 9.35 -7.25
CA ALA A 184 -5.25 9.61 -6.36
C ALA A 184 -6.46 10.15 -7.13
N ASP A 185 -6.25 10.83 -8.26
CA ASP A 185 -7.30 11.30 -9.16
C ASP A 185 -8.14 10.15 -9.74
N GLN A 186 -7.54 8.97 -9.94
CA GLN A 186 -8.26 7.78 -10.40
C GLN A 186 -9.27 7.32 -9.33
N ILE A 187 -8.90 7.42 -8.06
CA ILE A 187 -9.80 7.12 -6.94
C ILE A 187 -10.94 8.15 -6.86
N GLU A 188 -10.62 9.44 -7.00
CA GLU A 188 -11.63 10.49 -7.05
C GLU A 188 -12.63 10.26 -8.18
N LYS A 189 -12.14 10.01 -9.39
CA LYS A 189 -12.99 9.78 -10.59
C LYS A 189 -13.95 8.60 -10.42
N ILE A 190 -13.51 7.50 -9.81
CA ILE A 190 -14.41 6.36 -9.59
C ILE A 190 -15.46 6.63 -8.52
N GLN A 191 -15.14 7.44 -7.51
CA GLN A 191 -16.09 7.76 -6.44
C GLN A 191 -17.16 8.79 -6.84
N LYS A 192 -16.95 9.55 -7.90
CA LYS A 192 -18.00 10.39 -8.50
C LYS A 192 -19.15 9.57 -9.09
N LYS A 193 -18.94 8.28 -9.42
CA LYS A 193 -19.87 7.40 -10.13
C LYS A 193 -20.25 6.17 -9.31
N ASP A 194 -21.07 6.33 -8.28
CA ASP A 194 -21.62 5.21 -7.48
C ASP A 194 -20.53 4.18 -7.09
N CYS A 195 -19.67 4.58 -6.18
CA CYS A 195 -18.64 3.75 -5.60
C CYS A 195 -18.70 3.86 -4.07
N PRO A 196 -18.52 2.76 -3.34
CA PRO A 196 -18.54 2.79 -1.88
C PRO A 196 -17.47 3.73 -1.31
N SER A 197 -17.81 4.43 -0.22
CA SER A 197 -16.85 5.22 0.55
C SER A 197 -15.82 4.32 1.26
N PHE A 198 -14.66 4.87 1.56
CA PHE A 198 -13.69 4.23 2.42
C PHE A 198 -14.07 4.40 3.90
N ASP A 199 -13.76 3.41 4.71
CA ASP A 199 -13.91 3.53 6.16
C ASP A 199 -12.72 4.32 6.73
N LEU A 200 -11.54 4.13 6.15
CA LEU A 200 -10.30 4.83 6.51
C LEU A 200 -9.46 5.15 5.28
N VAL A 201 -9.01 6.39 5.19
CA VAL A 201 -7.93 6.82 4.30
C VAL A 201 -6.69 7.10 5.15
N ILE A 202 -5.57 6.50 4.79
CA ILE A 202 -4.26 6.73 5.40
C ILE A 202 -3.40 7.44 4.36
N ALA A 203 -2.95 8.64 4.67
CA ALA A 203 -2.07 9.45 3.84
C ALA A 203 -0.68 9.45 4.49
N ASP A 204 0.26 8.68 3.94
CA ASP A 204 1.63 8.61 4.46
C ASP A 204 2.50 9.72 3.87
N GLU A 205 3.47 10.21 4.64
CA GLU A 205 4.32 11.37 4.33
C GLU A 205 3.49 12.61 3.94
N ALA A 206 2.44 12.86 4.70
CA ALA A 206 1.42 13.88 4.42
C ALA A 206 1.95 15.32 4.36
N HIS A 207 3.17 15.59 4.83
CA HIS A 207 3.83 16.89 4.65
C HIS A 207 4.00 17.26 3.17
N ARG A 208 4.02 16.28 2.27
CA ARG A 208 4.06 16.50 0.82
C ARG A 208 2.71 17.01 0.27
N CYS A 209 1.62 16.88 1.03
CA CYS A 209 0.30 17.39 0.64
C CYS A 209 0.16 18.90 0.88
N ALA A 210 1.04 19.51 1.69
CA ALA A 210 0.99 20.92 2.03
C ALA A 210 1.54 21.78 0.87
N GLY A 211 0.76 22.76 0.41
CA GLY A 211 1.20 23.73 -0.61
C GLY A 211 0.95 23.37 -2.08
N LEU A 212 0.32 22.23 -2.37
CA LEU A 212 0.08 21.75 -3.74
C LEU A 212 -1.42 21.51 -3.99
N SER A 213 -2.21 22.61 -4.08
CA SER A 213 -3.67 22.53 -4.24
C SER A 213 -4.13 21.79 -5.50
N ASP A 214 -3.34 21.78 -6.58
CA ASP A 214 -3.72 21.23 -7.89
C ASP A 214 -2.98 19.94 -8.28
N SER A 215 -2.13 19.44 -7.41
CA SER A 215 -1.46 18.13 -7.60
C SER A 215 -2.27 16.98 -6.99
N GLY A 216 -1.96 15.74 -7.38
CA GLY A 216 -2.54 14.53 -6.76
C GLY A 216 -2.42 14.50 -5.23
N PHE A 217 -1.46 15.23 -4.66
CA PHE A 217 -1.29 15.41 -3.22
C PHE A 217 -2.42 16.26 -2.60
N GLY A 218 -2.87 17.35 -3.28
CA GLY A 218 -3.95 18.21 -2.81
C GLY A 218 -5.32 17.52 -2.79
N ILE A 219 -5.55 16.54 -3.65
CA ILE A 219 -6.83 15.79 -3.75
C ILE A 219 -7.20 15.14 -2.41
N VAL A 220 -6.21 14.64 -1.67
CA VAL A 220 -6.45 13.90 -0.41
C VAL A 220 -6.92 14.82 0.72
N VAL A 221 -6.48 16.07 0.70
CA VAL A 221 -6.83 17.09 1.71
C VAL A 221 -8.24 17.62 1.49
N LYS A 222 -8.69 17.72 0.22
CA LYS A 222 -10.04 18.16 -0.14
C LYS A 222 -11.09 17.21 0.44
N ASP A 223 -12.10 17.75 1.13
CA ASP A 223 -13.09 16.94 1.84
C ASP A 223 -13.92 16.05 0.93
N ASN A 224 -14.29 16.54 -0.22
CA ASN A 224 -15.23 15.89 -1.14
C ASN A 224 -14.55 15.07 -2.26
N ALA A 225 -13.23 15.16 -2.43
CA ALA A 225 -12.52 14.48 -3.50
C ALA A 225 -12.46 12.96 -3.28
N ILE A 226 -12.11 12.52 -2.07
CA ILE A 226 -12.12 11.12 -1.68
C ILE A 226 -13.08 10.92 -0.51
N LYS A 227 -14.22 10.27 -0.79
CA LYS A 227 -15.26 9.99 0.20
C LYS A 227 -14.78 8.95 1.20
N SER A 228 -14.74 9.31 2.48
CA SER A 228 -14.31 8.44 3.56
C SER A 228 -14.93 8.81 4.89
N MET A 229 -15.08 7.83 5.78
CA MET A 229 -15.53 8.08 7.16
C MET A 229 -14.44 8.74 7.99
N LYS A 230 -13.20 8.29 7.83
CA LYS A 230 -12.03 8.80 8.57
C LYS A 230 -10.84 9.00 7.63
N LYS A 231 -10.06 10.07 7.88
CA LYS A 231 -8.78 10.36 7.21
C LYS A 231 -7.67 10.50 8.25
N LEU A 232 -6.60 9.73 8.10
CA LEU A 232 -5.39 9.78 8.93
C LEU A 232 -4.22 10.31 8.10
N PHE A 233 -3.72 11.46 8.47
CA PHE A 233 -2.53 12.06 7.86
C PHE A 233 -1.31 11.72 8.72
N MET A 234 -0.31 11.08 8.12
CA MET A 234 0.90 10.65 8.84
C MET A 234 2.12 11.40 8.32
N THR A 235 2.95 11.88 9.23
CA THR A 235 4.21 12.56 8.87
C THR A 235 5.24 12.46 9.98
N ALA A 236 6.52 12.55 9.61
CA ALA A 236 7.60 12.72 10.57
C ALA A 236 7.82 14.20 10.93
N THR A 237 7.50 15.11 10.02
CA THR A 237 7.70 16.55 10.19
C THR A 237 6.36 17.26 10.41
N PRO A 238 6.16 17.95 11.53
CA PRO A 238 4.94 18.71 11.74
C PRO A 238 4.85 19.88 10.74
N ARG A 239 3.84 19.84 9.88
CA ARG A 239 3.41 21.00 9.08
C ARG A 239 1.93 21.18 9.31
N ILE A 240 1.47 22.41 9.39
CA ILE A 240 0.04 22.73 9.45
C ILE A 240 -0.53 22.43 8.05
N ILE A 241 -1.50 21.54 8.01
CA ILE A 241 -2.26 21.16 6.81
C ILE A 241 -3.63 21.82 6.88
#